data_20478a2a46b94ad7d62cc38572c28709
#
_entry.id   20478a2a46b94ad7d62cc38572c28709
#
_cell.length_a   1.000
_cell.length_b   1.000
_cell.length_c   1.000
_cell.angle_alpha   90.00
_cell.angle_beta   90.00
_cell.angle_gamma   90.00
#
_symmetry.space_group_name_H-M   'P 1'
#
loop_
_entity.id
_entity.type
_entity.pdbx_description
1 polymer ?
#
loop_
_entity_poly.entity_id
_entity_poly.type
_entity_poly.pdbx_seq_one_letter_code
_entity_poly.pdbx_strand_id
1 'polypeptide(L)'
;LVGSEMCIRDRLRICRNGCELLILFLSSTTVNIIYSILGFAGVFSPGSVVSNPKTWLLNTLVTVLIENIVFWNGIIRVYITSEQLGIRWRVIGILCGWIPIAHLIALGIIIRTVSKEVSFENDKILLNDSRKDKKICATKYPILMVHGVFFRDFRYLNYWGRIPKELERNGAVIYYGNQQSAASVEECGKELADRIKEIVRDTGCEKVNIIAHSKGGLDSRYALSMTDAGQYVASLTTINTPHRGCEFADYLLSKISKGKQEMIAKTYNAALSKLGDSSPDFLEAVKDLTASSCKERNERITDAVSYTHLRAHETTLHL
;
A
#
# COMPACT_ATOMS: atom_id res chain seq x y z
N LEU A 1 -9.62 -13.20 0.71
CA LEU A 1 -9.30 -13.29 -0.72
C LEU A 1 -8.01 -12.54 -1.02
N VAL A 2 -6.91 -13.03 -0.49
CA VAL A 2 -5.60 -12.63 -0.96
C VAL A 2 -5.11 -13.76 -1.86
N GLY A 3 -5.72 -13.80 -3.03
CA GLY A 3 -5.18 -14.55 -4.13
C GLY A 3 -3.94 -13.82 -4.60
N SER A 4 -2.86 -14.55 -4.74
CA SER A 4 -1.64 -14.22 -5.47
C SER A 4 -1.40 -12.71 -5.61
N GLU A 5 -0.43 -12.17 -4.90
CA GLU A 5 0.13 -10.86 -5.23
C GLU A 5 0.49 -10.89 -6.71
N MET A 6 -0.42 -10.37 -7.52
CA MET A 6 -0.16 -10.17 -8.94
C MET A 6 1.12 -9.35 -9.00
N CYS A 7 2.17 -9.91 -9.55
CA CYS A 7 3.46 -9.25 -9.61
C CYS A 7 3.22 -7.81 -10.09
N ILE A 8 3.80 -6.82 -9.43
CA ILE A 8 3.62 -5.40 -9.80
C ILE A 8 3.87 -5.20 -11.30
N ARG A 9 4.83 -5.93 -11.85
CA ARG A 9 5.13 -5.92 -13.30
C ARG A 9 3.96 -6.43 -14.14
N ASP A 10 3.27 -7.49 -13.69
CA ASP A 10 2.12 -8.04 -14.42
C ASP A 10 0.93 -7.09 -14.32
N ARG A 11 0.67 -6.51 -13.16
CA ARG A 11 -0.35 -5.48 -12.98
C ARG A 11 -0.10 -4.29 -13.91
N LEU A 12 1.12 -3.76 -13.92
CA LEU A 12 1.49 -2.62 -14.77
C LEU A 12 1.41 -2.95 -16.25
N ARG A 13 1.78 -4.17 -16.64
CA ARG A 13 1.65 -4.66 -18.03
C ARG A 13 0.20 -4.69 -18.46
N ILE A 14 -0.72 -5.23 -17.64
CA ILE A 14 -2.14 -5.27 -17.93
C ILE A 14 -2.72 -3.83 -18.00
N CYS A 15 -2.33 -2.98 -17.06
CA CYS A 15 -2.74 -1.58 -16.99
C CYS A 15 -2.29 -0.80 -18.25
N ARG A 16 -1.04 -0.97 -18.65
CA ARG A 16 -0.45 -0.38 -19.88
C ARG A 16 -1.18 -0.85 -21.12
N ASN A 17 -1.35 -2.16 -21.29
CA ASN A 17 -2.07 -2.71 -22.45
C ASN A 17 -3.52 -2.19 -22.51
N GLY A 18 -4.18 -2.03 -21.35
CA GLY A 18 -5.50 -1.43 -21.27
C GLY A 18 -5.50 0.04 -21.74
N CYS A 19 -4.51 0.82 -21.30
CA CYS A 19 -4.34 2.20 -21.72
C CYS A 19 -4.06 2.33 -23.23
N GLU A 20 -3.21 1.47 -23.80
CA GLU A 20 -2.92 1.40 -25.24
C GLU A 20 -4.18 1.10 -26.06
N LEU A 21 -5.04 0.17 -25.58
CA LEU A 21 -6.32 -0.10 -26.23
C LEU A 21 -7.27 1.10 -26.20
N LEU A 22 -7.32 1.88 -25.13
CA LEU A 22 -8.12 3.10 -25.05
C LEU A 22 -7.60 4.20 -25.97
N ILE A 23 -6.28 4.32 -26.10
CA ILE A 23 -5.66 5.25 -27.09
C ILE A 23 -5.99 4.82 -28.51
N LEU A 24 -5.91 3.51 -28.79
CA LEU A 24 -6.28 2.96 -30.11
C LEU A 24 -7.75 3.25 -30.43
N PHE A 25 -8.65 3.04 -29.46
CA PHE A 25 -10.07 3.38 -29.60
C PHE A 25 -10.26 4.86 -29.94
N LEU A 26 -9.65 5.79 -29.20
CA LEU A 26 -9.79 7.23 -29.47
C LEU A 26 -9.25 7.61 -30.84
N SER A 27 -8.08 7.10 -31.23
CA SER A 27 -7.47 7.42 -32.52
C SER A 27 -8.27 6.83 -33.68
N SER A 28 -8.73 5.59 -33.57
CA SER A 28 -9.58 4.92 -34.55
C SER A 28 -10.91 5.67 -34.74
N THR A 29 -11.61 5.97 -33.64
CA THR A 29 -12.86 6.76 -33.67
C THR A 29 -12.65 8.12 -34.34
N THR A 30 -11.57 8.83 -34.01
CA THR A 30 -11.25 10.13 -34.59
C THR A 30 -11.02 10.02 -36.11
N VAL A 31 -10.25 9.04 -36.55
CA VAL A 31 -9.97 8.80 -37.98
C VAL A 31 -11.27 8.45 -38.72
N ASN A 32 -12.13 7.61 -38.17
CA ASN A 32 -13.41 7.23 -38.78
C ASN A 32 -14.37 8.42 -38.89
N ILE A 33 -14.41 9.30 -37.91
CA ILE A 33 -15.22 10.53 -37.94
C ILE A 33 -14.70 11.46 -39.05
N ILE A 34 -13.38 11.71 -39.10
CA ILE A 34 -12.76 12.55 -40.12
C ILE A 34 -13.02 11.98 -41.53
N TYR A 35 -12.81 10.67 -41.70
CA TYR A 35 -13.05 9.97 -42.96
C TYR A 35 -14.50 10.13 -43.40
N SER A 36 -15.48 9.97 -42.51
CA SER A 36 -16.89 10.15 -42.79
C SER A 36 -17.22 11.61 -43.20
N ILE A 37 -16.70 12.59 -42.47
CA ILE A 37 -16.91 14.01 -42.73
C ILE A 37 -16.36 14.37 -44.14
N LEU A 38 -15.13 13.97 -44.44
CA LEU A 38 -14.50 14.23 -45.75
C LEU A 38 -15.25 13.53 -46.88
N GLY A 39 -15.77 12.33 -46.62
CA GLY A 39 -16.60 11.61 -47.59
C GLY A 39 -17.90 12.31 -47.91
N PHE A 40 -18.63 12.79 -46.90
CA PHE A 40 -19.84 13.58 -47.10
C PHE A 40 -19.58 14.95 -47.71
N ALA A 41 -18.39 15.52 -47.48
CA ALA A 41 -17.96 16.76 -48.16
C ALA A 41 -17.54 16.56 -49.63
N GLY A 42 -17.63 15.33 -50.16
CA GLY A 42 -17.35 15.05 -51.56
C GLY A 42 -15.85 15.03 -51.94
N VAL A 43 -14.98 14.88 -50.94
CA VAL A 43 -13.51 14.85 -51.19
C VAL A 43 -13.08 13.54 -51.84
N PHE A 44 -13.83 12.45 -51.68
CA PHE A 44 -13.49 11.14 -52.25
C PHE A 44 -14.23 10.87 -53.57
N SER A 45 -13.57 10.08 -54.42
CA SER A 45 -14.10 9.72 -55.74
C SER A 45 -15.46 8.98 -55.67
N PRO A 46 -16.33 9.11 -56.71
CA PRO A 46 -17.50 8.26 -56.85
C PRO A 46 -17.09 6.78 -56.86
N GLY A 47 -17.71 5.98 -55.99
CA GLY A 47 -17.33 4.55 -55.78
C GLY A 47 -16.57 4.27 -54.49
N SER A 48 -16.17 5.29 -53.73
CA SER A 48 -15.65 5.10 -52.35
C SER A 48 -16.73 4.53 -51.44
N VAL A 49 -16.31 3.89 -50.33
CA VAL A 49 -17.20 3.31 -49.30
C VAL A 49 -18.24 4.34 -48.82
N VAL A 50 -17.85 5.61 -48.74
CA VAL A 50 -18.71 6.70 -48.22
C VAL A 50 -19.73 7.18 -49.27
N SER A 51 -19.47 6.99 -50.54
CA SER A 51 -20.39 7.43 -51.62
C SER A 51 -21.64 6.56 -51.76
N ASN A 52 -21.61 5.31 -51.23
CA ASN A 52 -22.75 4.41 -51.22
C ASN A 52 -23.31 4.29 -49.79
N PRO A 53 -24.53 4.76 -49.51
CA PRO A 53 -25.12 4.74 -48.17
C PRO A 53 -25.16 3.35 -47.49
N LYS A 54 -25.43 2.31 -48.28
CA LYS A 54 -25.49 0.93 -47.73
C LYS A 54 -24.10 0.46 -47.32
N THR A 55 -23.09 0.68 -48.13
CA THR A 55 -21.70 0.30 -47.86
C THR A 55 -21.15 1.10 -46.69
N TRP A 56 -21.44 2.41 -46.65
CA TRP A 56 -21.07 3.27 -45.52
C TRP A 56 -21.71 2.80 -44.22
N LEU A 57 -23.03 2.49 -44.22
CA LEU A 57 -23.74 1.99 -43.03
C LEU A 57 -23.14 0.68 -42.52
N LEU A 58 -22.87 -0.27 -43.43
CA LEU A 58 -22.26 -1.55 -43.05
C LEU A 58 -20.85 -1.35 -42.45
N ASN A 59 -20.03 -0.51 -43.09
CA ASN A 59 -18.70 -0.17 -42.57
C ASN A 59 -18.79 0.46 -41.20
N THR A 60 -19.69 1.42 -41.00
CA THR A 60 -19.90 2.06 -39.71
C THR A 60 -20.31 1.06 -38.61
N LEU A 61 -21.25 0.16 -38.92
CA LEU A 61 -21.69 -0.87 -37.99
C LEU A 61 -20.55 -1.81 -37.58
N VAL A 62 -19.74 -2.28 -38.55
CA VAL A 62 -18.60 -3.13 -38.27
C VAL A 62 -17.56 -2.40 -37.42
N THR A 63 -17.26 -1.15 -37.78
CA THR A 63 -16.32 -0.30 -37.04
C THR A 63 -16.78 -0.09 -35.61
N VAL A 64 -18.04 0.28 -35.39
CA VAL A 64 -18.60 0.46 -34.04
C VAL A 64 -18.52 -0.84 -33.20
N LEU A 65 -18.79 -1.99 -33.83
CA LEU A 65 -18.68 -3.28 -33.15
C LEU A 65 -17.24 -3.56 -32.69
N ILE A 66 -16.28 -3.37 -33.59
CA ILE A 66 -14.86 -3.59 -33.27
C ILE A 66 -14.40 -2.60 -32.19
N GLU A 67 -14.75 -1.32 -32.33
CA GLU A 67 -14.38 -0.28 -31.35
C GLU A 67 -15.00 -0.53 -29.99
N ASN A 68 -16.23 -1.06 -29.91
CA ASN A 68 -16.80 -1.49 -28.63
C ASN A 68 -15.98 -2.59 -27.96
N ILE A 69 -15.55 -3.61 -28.71
CA ILE A 69 -14.73 -4.70 -28.18
C ILE A 69 -13.40 -4.15 -27.65
N VAL A 70 -12.75 -3.27 -28.40
CA VAL A 70 -11.48 -2.63 -28.01
C VAL A 70 -11.67 -1.76 -26.77
N PHE A 71 -12.70 -0.93 -26.75
CA PHE A 71 -13.03 -0.04 -25.63
C PHE A 71 -13.26 -0.82 -24.34
N TRP A 72 -14.18 -1.80 -24.35
CA TRP A 72 -14.49 -2.57 -23.14
C TRP A 72 -13.30 -3.38 -22.63
N ASN A 73 -12.50 -3.92 -23.53
CA ASN A 73 -11.28 -4.63 -23.14
C ASN A 73 -10.27 -3.67 -22.48
N GLY A 74 -10.12 -2.47 -23.02
CA GLY A 74 -9.24 -1.43 -22.47
C GLY A 74 -9.71 -0.92 -21.11
N ILE A 75 -10.98 -0.50 -21.01
CA ILE A 75 -11.51 0.13 -19.81
C ILE A 75 -11.58 -0.84 -18.62
N ILE A 76 -11.98 -2.10 -18.86
CA ILE A 76 -12.01 -3.13 -17.81
C ILE A 76 -10.62 -3.36 -17.25
N ARG A 77 -9.59 -3.51 -18.09
CA ARG A 77 -8.20 -3.66 -17.64
C ARG A 77 -7.76 -2.49 -16.79
N VAL A 78 -7.97 -1.27 -17.26
CA VAL A 78 -7.61 -0.04 -16.56
C VAL A 78 -8.34 0.05 -15.21
N TYR A 79 -9.64 -0.21 -15.17
CA TYR A 79 -10.43 -0.10 -13.95
C TYR A 79 -10.04 -1.12 -12.88
N ILE A 80 -9.61 -2.32 -13.28
CA ILE A 80 -9.19 -3.35 -12.33
C ILE A 80 -7.77 -3.12 -11.84
N THR A 81 -6.86 -2.58 -12.68
CA THR A 81 -5.43 -2.59 -12.38
C THR A 81 -4.84 -1.24 -11.98
N SER A 82 -5.44 -0.09 -12.36
CA SER A 82 -4.92 1.22 -11.97
C SER A 82 -5.22 1.53 -10.51
N GLU A 83 -4.21 1.89 -9.75
CA GLU A 83 -4.33 2.36 -8.36
C GLU A 83 -4.59 3.86 -8.27
N GLN A 84 -4.00 4.64 -9.19
CA GLN A 84 -4.08 6.10 -9.17
C GLN A 84 -5.40 6.66 -9.70
N LEU A 85 -6.17 5.86 -10.45
CA LEU A 85 -7.42 6.33 -11.03
C LEU A 85 -8.47 6.73 -9.98
N GLY A 86 -8.45 6.09 -8.81
CA GLY A 86 -9.39 6.34 -7.72
C GLY A 86 -10.86 6.03 -8.09
N ILE A 87 -11.72 5.99 -7.09
CA ILE A 87 -13.16 5.68 -7.26
C ILE A 87 -13.86 6.82 -8.01
N ARG A 88 -13.49 8.07 -7.73
CA ARG A 88 -14.12 9.25 -8.33
C ARG A 88 -14.09 9.20 -9.87
N TRP A 89 -12.93 8.97 -10.48
CA TRP A 89 -12.80 8.96 -11.94
C TRP A 89 -13.41 7.71 -12.57
N ARG A 90 -13.46 6.59 -11.87
CA ARG A 90 -14.19 5.39 -12.32
C ARG A 90 -15.69 5.68 -12.41
N VAL A 91 -16.28 6.29 -11.37
CA VAL A 91 -17.70 6.66 -11.35
C VAL A 91 -18.01 7.70 -12.42
N ILE A 92 -17.20 8.76 -12.53
CA ILE A 92 -17.38 9.81 -13.57
C ILE A 92 -17.31 9.19 -14.97
N GLY A 93 -16.35 8.30 -15.23
CA GLY A 93 -16.22 7.62 -16.52
C GLY A 93 -17.46 6.80 -16.89
N ILE A 94 -18.07 6.11 -15.94
CA ILE A 94 -19.31 5.35 -16.14
C ILE A 94 -20.48 6.29 -16.42
N LEU A 95 -20.68 7.33 -15.60
CA LEU A 95 -21.79 8.26 -15.73
C LEU A 95 -21.72 9.09 -17.03
N CYS A 96 -20.52 9.52 -17.43
CA CYS A 96 -20.31 10.26 -18.66
C CYS A 96 -20.44 9.40 -19.92
N GLY A 97 -20.47 8.07 -19.80
CA GLY A 97 -20.53 7.14 -20.94
C GLY A 97 -21.71 7.36 -21.91
N TRP A 98 -22.78 7.97 -21.44
CA TRP A 98 -23.96 8.29 -22.22
C TRP A 98 -23.92 9.63 -22.95
N ILE A 99 -22.94 10.50 -22.64
CA ILE A 99 -22.81 11.84 -23.20
C ILE A 99 -21.53 11.89 -24.04
N PRO A 100 -21.59 11.91 -25.39
CA PRO A 100 -20.43 11.70 -26.25
C PRO A 100 -19.24 12.60 -25.94
N ILE A 101 -19.45 13.91 -25.82
CA ILE A 101 -18.36 14.88 -25.55
C ILE A 101 -17.79 14.68 -24.14
N ALA A 102 -18.66 14.53 -23.12
CA ALA A 102 -18.24 14.32 -21.75
C ALA A 102 -17.49 12.98 -21.60
N HIS A 103 -17.92 11.95 -22.32
CA HIS A 103 -17.25 10.66 -22.38
C HIS A 103 -15.82 10.77 -22.89
N LEU A 104 -15.61 11.47 -24.01
CA LEU A 104 -14.29 11.65 -24.60
C LEU A 104 -13.34 12.44 -23.66
N ILE A 105 -13.87 13.47 -23.01
CA ILE A 105 -13.10 14.24 -22.01
C ILE A 105 -12.72 13.36 -20.82
N ALA A 106 -13.69 12.62 -20.25
CA ALA A 106 -13.45 11.72 -19.13
C ALA A 106 -12.43 10.64 -19.51
N LEU A 107 -12.56 10.05 -20.71
CA LEU A 107 -11.63 9.06 -21.23
C LEU A 107 -10.21 9.62 -21.41
N GLY A 108 -10.07 10.85 -21.90
CA GLY A 108 -8.79 11.53 -21.99
C GLY A 108 -8.12 11.73 -20.64
N ILE A 109 -8.89 12.09 -19.61
CA ILE A 109 -8.38 12.22 -18.23
C ILE A 109 -7.96 10.85 -17.67
N ILE A 110 -8.76 9.81 -17.88
CA ILE A 110 -8.45 8.43 -17.48
C ILE A 110 -7.14 7.98 -18.11
N ILE A 111 -7.01 8.10 -19.43
CA ILE A 111 -5.80 7.74 -20.18
C ILE A 111 -4.58 8.50 -19.65
N ARG A 112 -4.70 9.82 -19.46
CA ARG A 112 -3.60 10.64 -18.93
C ARG A 112 -3.15 10.21 -17.53
N THR A 113 -4.11 9.93 -16.64
CA THR A 113 -3.81 9.49 -15.27
C THR A 113 -3.10 8.16 -15.27
N VAL A 114 -3.64 7.20 -16.03
CA VAL A 114 -3.09 5.84 -16.12
C VAL A 114 -1.72 5.82 -16.81
N SER A 115 -1.54 6.58 -17.89
CA SER A 115 -0.23 6.68 -18.56
C SER A 115 0.84 7.23 -17.63
N LYS A 116 0.52 8.24 -16.82
CA LYS A 116 1.45 8.77 -15.81
C LYS A 116 1.77 7.74 -14.72
N GLU A 117 0.76 7.00 -14.24
CA GLU A 117 0.97 5.92 -13.29
C GLU A 117 1.93 4.87 -13.84
N VAL A 118 1.64 4.37 -15.05
CA VAL A 118 2.45 3.33 -15.71
C VAL A 118 3.89 3.81 -15.93
N SER A 119 4.09 5.03 -16.42
CA SER A 119 5.43 5.61 -16.62
C SER A 119 6.18 5.70 -15.30
N PHE A 120 5.57 6.32 -14.30
CA PHE A 120 6.20 6.53 -12.99
C PHE A 120 6.58 5.22 -12.29
N GLU A 121 5.68 4.24 -12.27
CA GLU A 121 5.96 2.94 -11.64
C GLU A 121 7.00 2.14 -12.45
N ASN A 122 6.99 2.24 -13.77
CA ASN A 122 8.01 1.61 -14.61
C ASN A 122 9.39 2.22 -14.38
N ASP A 123 9.50 3.54 -14.29
CA ASP A 123 10.76 4.24 -13.99
C ASP A 123 11.30 3.83 -12.62
N LYS A 124 10.44 3.66 -11.62
CA LYS A 124 10.82 3.12 -10.31
C LYS A 124 11.38 1.70 -10.40
N ILE A 125 10.73 0.83 -11.19
CA ILE A 125 11.20 -0.54 -11.40
C ILE A 125 12.57 -0.55 -12.07
N LEU A 126 12.76 0.24 -13.12
CA LEU A 126 14.02 0.35 -13.84
C LEU A 126 15.13 0.90 -12.93
N LEU A 127 14.83 1.93 -12.15
CA LEU A 127 15.76 2.50 -11.18
C LEU A 127 16.15 1.46 -10.13
N ASN A 128 15.17 0.71 -9.61
CA ASN A 128 15.43 -0.32 -8.61
C ASN A 128 16.27 -1.47 -9.19
N ASP A 129 15.96 -1.92 -10.40
CA ASP A 129 16.76 -2.94 -11.10
C ASP A 129 18.20 -2.47 -11.35
N SER A 130 18.42 -1.20 -11.71
CA SER A 130 19.76 -0.62 -11.91
C SER A 130 20.61 -0.51 -10.64
N ARG A 131 19.96 -0.55 -9.47
CA ARG A 131 20.62 -0.45 -8.15
C ARG A 131 20.86 -1.79 -7.49
N LYS A 132 20.28 -2.86 -8.00
CA LYS A 132 20.29 -4.19 -7.39
C LYS A 132 21.70 -4.68 -7.07
N ASP A 133 22.62 -4.52 -8.00
CA ASP A 133 24.01 -4.96 -7.81
C ASP A 133 24.81 -4.09 -6.84
N LYS A 134 24.34 -2.86 -6.59
CA LYS A 134 24.97 -1.92 -5.66
C LYS A 134 24.67 -2.23 -4.19
N LYS A 135 23.70 -3.13 -3.91
CA LYS A 135 23.30 -3.52 -2.55
C LYS A 135 23.11 -2.33 -1.60
N ILE A 136 22.41 -1.30 -2.07
CA ILE A 136 22.29 -0.01 -1.37
C ILE A 136 21.60 -0.09 0.00
N CYS A 137 20.92 -1.19 0.30
CA CYS A 137 20.28 -1.46 1.59
C CYS A 137 21.11 -2.43 2.46
N ALA A 138 22.31 -2.83 2.03
CA ALA A 138 23.20 -3.61 2.88
C ALA A 138 23.68 -2.77 4.05
N THR A 139 23.39 -3.23 5.25
CA THR A 139 23.80 -2.59 6.51
C THR A 139 24.79 -3.50 7.24
N LYS A 140 25.65 -2.92 8.08
CA LYS A 140 26.61 -3.69 8.90
C LYS A 140 25.87 -4.74 9.76
N TYR A 141 24.73 -4.39 10.30
CA TYR A 141 23.92 -5.24 11.16
C TYR A 141 22.58 -5.56 10.51
N PRO A 142 22.00 -6.73 10.74
CA PRO A 142 20.68 -7.07 10.21
C PRO A 142 19.60 -6.10 10.71
N ILE A 143 18.52 -6.00 9.94
CA ILE A 143 17.37 -5.16 10.25
C ILE A 143 16.31 -6.03 10.91
N LEU A 144 15.88 -5.63 12.11
CA LEU A 144 14.75 -6.20 12.83
C LEU A 144 13.52 -5.32 12.61
N MET A 145 12.51 -5.85 11.93
CA MET A 145 11.25 -5.15 11.68
C MET A 145 10.24 -5.50 12.77
N VAL A 146 9.69 -4.47 13.44
CA VAL A 146 8.79 -4.61 14.58
C VAL A 146 7.43 -4.02 14.21
N HIS A 147 6.41 -4.87 14.12
CA HIS A 147 5.06 -4.48 13.74
C HIS A 147 4.33 -3.69 14.84
N GLY A 148 3.20 -3.08 14.47
CA GLY A 148 2.31 -2.38 15.39
C GLY A 148 1.26 -3.29 16.01
N VAL A 149 0.28 -2.67 16.69
CA VAL A 149 -0.84 -3.35 17.33
C VAL A 149 -1.78 -4.01 16.32
N PHE A 150 -2.42 -5.13 16.72
CA PHE A 150 -3.44 -5.89 15.99
C PHE A 150 -3.00 -6.62 14.71
N PHE A 151 -1.76 -6.60 14.35
CA PHE A 151 -1.24 -7.29 13.18
C PHE A 151 0.01 -8.08 13.55
N ARG A 152 0.23 -9.19 12.83
CA ARG A 152 1.45 -10.01 12.96
C ARG A 152 2.10 -10.19 11.59
N ASP A 153 3.35 -10.61 11.63
CA ASP A 153 4.11 -10.93 10.42
C ASP A 153 3.80 -12.37 9.97
N PHE A 154 2.66 -12.55 9.29
CA PHE A 154 2.31 -13.83 8.69
C PHE A 154 3.08 -14.06 7.39
N ARG A 155 3.43 -15.31 7.12
CA ARG A 155 4.15 -15.68 5.89
C ARG A 155 3.47 -15.20 4.60
N TYR A 156 2.13 -15.17 4.59
CA TYR A 156 1.33 -14.79 3.41
C TYR A 156 0.66 -13.43 3.54
N LEU A 157 0.63 -12.86 4.73
CA LEU A 157 0.01 -11.57 5.02
C LEU A 157 0.96 -10.77 5.92
N ASN A 158 2.06 -10.33 5.32
CA ASN A 158 3.08 -9.60 6.03
C ASN A 158 2.60 -8.19 6.34
N TYR A 159 2.75 -7.77 7.61
CA TYR A 159 2.43 -6.41 8.06
C TYR A 159 3.08 -5.32 7.21
N TRP A 160 4.32 -5.54 6.83
CA TRP A 160 5.14 -4.61 6.06
C TRP A 160 4.90 -4.66 4.55
N GLY A 161 4.00 -5.55 4.08
CA GLY A 161 3.67 -5.75 2.68
C GLY A 161 4.90 -6.12 1.84
N ARG A 162 5.19 -5.30 0.85
CA ARG A 162 6.30 -5.53 -0.09
C ARG A 162 7.66 -4.98 0.37
N ILE A 163 7.68 -4.14 1.42
CA ILE A 163 8.89 -3.42 1.85
C ILE A 163 10.05 -4.36 2.16
N PRO A 164 9.88 -5.44 2.95
CA PRO A 164 11.00 -6.35 3.26
C PRO A 164 11.63 -6.94 2.00
N LYS A 165 10.82 -7.43 1.07
CA LYS A 165 11.31 -8.02 -0.19
C LYS A 165 12.12 -7.05 -1.04
N GLU A 166 11.72 -5.76 -1.07
CA GLU A 166 12.47 -4.74 -1.81
C GLU A 166 13.79 -4.38 -1.11
N LEU A 167 13.79 -4.36 0.22
CA LEU A 167 15.03 -4.16 0.99
C LEU A 167 16.01 -5.34 0.80
N GLU A 168 15.51 -6.57 0.86
CA GLU A 168 16.30 -7.80 0.63
C GLU A 168 16.89 -7.84 -0.78
N ARG A 169 16.11 -7.47 -1.80
CA ARG A 169 16.62 -7.35 -3.19
C ARG A 169 17.78 -6.37 -3.31
N ASN A 170 17.80 -5.35 -2.47
CA ASN A 170 18.83 -4.34 -2.42
C ASN A 170 19.90 -4.63 -1.37
N GLY A 171 19.97 -5.86 -0.86
CA GLY A 171 21.06 -6.38 -0.03
C GLY A 171 20.85 -6.33 1.48
N ALA A 172 19.65 -5.95 1.96
CA ALA A 172 19.36 -6.01 3.39
C ALA A 172 19.16 -7.45 3.88
N VAL A 173 19.51 -7.69 5.14
CA VAL A 173 19.17 -8.92 5.88
C VAL A 173 18.06 -8.56 6.86
N ILE A 174 16.89 -9.19 6.72
CA ILE A 174 15.66 -8.84 7.45
C ILE A 174 15.27 -9.94 8.42
N TYR A 175 14.93 -9.55 9.65
CA TYR A 175 14.28 -10.37 10.67
C TYR A 175 13.01 -9.69 11.14
N TYR A 176 12.11 -10.46 11.75
CA TYR A 176 10.84 -9.97 12.29
C TYR A 176 10.80 -10.14 13.79
N GLY A 177 10.16 -9.17 14.47
CA GLY A 177 10.02 -9.16 15.93
C GLY A 177 9.20 -10.33 16.45
N ASN A 178 8.12 -10.68 15.73
CA ASN A 178 7.19 -11.76 16.07
C ASN A 178 6.56 -11.67 17.46
N GLN A 179 6.66 -10.49 18.12
CA GLN A 179 6.00 -10.24 19.40
C GLN A 179 4.48 -10.36 19.28
N GLN A 180 3.78 -10.52 20.39
CA GLN A 180 2.32 -10.51 20.40
C GLN A 180 1.75 -9.20 19.83
N SER A 181 0.63 -9.30 19.13
CA SER A 181 0.01 -8.16 18.45
C SER A 181 -0.88 -7.32 19.35
N ALA A 182 -1.39 -7.89 20.43
CA ALA A 182 -2.28 -7.22 21.38
C ALA A 182 -1.96 -7.65 22.83
N ALA A 183 -0.76 -7.36 23.28
CA ALA A 183 -0.38 -7.45 24.67
C ALA A 183 0.14 -6.08 25.15
N SER A 184 0.44 -5.95 26.43
CA SER A 184 1.02 -4.73 26.99
C SER A 184 2.36 -4.39 26.34
N VAL A 185 2.77 -3.13 26.41
CA VAL A 185 4.11 -2.71 25.96
C VAL A 185 5.20 -3.41 26.74
N GLU A 186 4.95 -3.72 28.00
CA GLU A 186 5.89 -4.44 28.84
C GLU A 186 6.12 -5.88 28.37
N GLU A 187 5.04 -6.63 28.14
CA GLU A 187 5.12 -8.01 27.65
C GLU A 187 5.74 -8.09 26.27
N CYS A 188 5.25 -7.29 25.32
CA CYS A 188 5.80 -7.23 23.97
C CYS A 188 7.28 -6.79 23.97
N GLY A 189 7.65 -5.88 24.87
CA GLY A 189 9.04 -5.43 25.02
C GLY A 189 9.97 -6.52 25.54
N LYS A 190 9.51 -7.37 26.49
CA LYS A 190 10.27 -8.53 26.98
C LYS A 190 10.44 -9.58 25.88
N GLU A 191 9.37 -9.94 25.17
CA GLU A 191 9.43 -10.87 24.03
C GLU A 191 10.40 -10.37 22.94
N LEU A 192 10.35 -9.06 22.65
CA LEU A 192 11.24 -8.43 21.69
C LEU A 192 12.70 -8.46 22.15
N ALA A 193 12.97 -8.27 23.45
CA ALA A 193 14.30 -8.38 24.00
C ALA A 193 14.88 -9.79 23.82
N ASP A 194 14.08 -10.81 24.07
CA ASP A 194 14.48 -12.21 23.88
C ASP A 194 14.71 -12.50 22.39
N ARG A 195 13.87 -11.96 21.50
CA ARG A 195 14.03 -12.08 20.05
C ARG A 195 15.32 -11.43 19.54
N ILE A 196 15.68 -10.26 20.06
CA ILE A 196 16.96 -9.59 19.73
C ILE A 196 18.14 -10.48 20.11
N LYS A 197 18.15 -11.04 21.32
CA LYS A 197 19.20 -11.94 21.80
C LYS A 197 19.30 -13.22 20.97
N GLU A 198 18.16 -13.79 20.59
CA GLU A 198 18.09 -14.95 19.71
C GLU A 198 18.75 -14.64 18.35
N ILE A 199 18.39 -13.54 17.69
CA ILE A 199 18.97 -13.15 16.40
C ILE A 199 20.48 -12.96 16.51
N VAL A 200 20.95 -12.27 17.54
CA VAL A 200 22.39 -12.05 17.76
C VAL A 200 23.13 -13.38 17.96
N ARG A 201 22.58 -14.29 18.76
CA ARG A 201 23.16 -15.63 18.98
C ARG A 201 23.18 -16.46 17.70
N ASP A 202 22.07 -16.50 16.96
CA ASP A 202 21.90 -17.41 15.82
C ASP A 202 22.66 -16.91 14.58
N THR A 203 22.86 -15.60 14.44
CA THR A 203 23.59 -15.00 13.31
C THR A 203 25.06 -14.72 13.61
N GLY A 204 25.44 -14.70 14.89
CA GLY A 204 26.78 -14.26 15.33
C GLY A 204 27.05 -12.77 15.11
N CYS A 205 26.03 -11.96 14.76
CA CYS A 205 26.21 -10.52 14.67
C CYS A 205 26.32 -9.87 16.05
N GLU A 206 27.04 -8.75 16.14
CA GLU A 206 27.18 -8.01 17.41
C GLU A 206 25.90 -7.31 17.82
N LYS A 207 25.14 -6.79 16.83
CA LYS A 207 23.99 -5.91 17.03
C LYS A 207 22.95 -6.09 15.92
N VAL A 208 21.76 -5.50 16.13
CA VAL A 208 20.70 -5.35 15.13
C VAL A 208 20.35 -3.87 14.96
N ASN A 209 19.79 -3.50 13.79
CA ASN A 209 19.11 -2.23 13.58
C ASN A 209 17.61 -2.47 13.66
N ILE A 210 16.86 -1.68 14.43
CA ILE A 210 15.42 -1.83 14.57
C ILE A 210 14.70 -0.81 13.71
N ILE A 211 13.71 -1.26 12.94
CA ILE A 211 12.69 -0.43 12.29
C ILE A 211 11.35 -0.83 12.88
N ALA A 212 10.74 0.05 13.64
CA ALA A 212 9.51 -0.21 14.37
C ALA A 212 8.38 0.71 13.91
N HIS A 213 7.17 0.18 13.80
CA HIS A 213 5.99 0.95 13.42
C HIS A 213 4.96 0.99 14.55
N SER A 214 4.30 2.16 14.71
CA SER A 214 3.19 2.34 15.66
C SER A 214 3.56 1.90 17.09
N LYS A 215 2.74 1.04 17.75
CA LYS A 215 3.00 0.48 19.09
C LYS A 215 4.36 -0.22 19.17
N GLY A 216 4.82 -0.88 18.09
CA GLY A 216 6.12 -1.55 18.05
C GLY A 216 7.30 -0.65 18.41
N GLY A 217 7.19 0.66 18.18
CA GLY A 217 8.20 1.63 18.64
C GLY A 217 8.19 1.83 20.15
N LEU A 218 7.03 1.73 20.81
CA LEU A 218 6.93 1.74 22.28
C LEU A 218 7.50 0.45 22.86
N ASP A 219 7.15 -0.70 22.27
CA ASP A 219 7.66 -2.03 22.66
C ASP A 219 9.20 -2.06 22.54
N SER A 220 9.73 -1.53 21.43
CA SER A 220 11.17 -1.44 21.21
C SER A 220 11.87 -0.55 22.24
N ARG A 221 11.33 0.63 22.54
CA ARG A 221 11.91 1.51 23.58
C ARG A 221 11.90 0.85 24.96
N TYR A 222 10.82 0.12 25.28
CA TYR A 222 10.78 -0.67 26.51
C TYR A 222 11.88 -1.73 26.51
N ALA A 223 11.99 -2.53 25.46
CA ALA A 223 13.03 -3.55 25.33
C ALA A 223 14.45 -2.99 25.53
N LEU A 224 14.73 -1.82 24.94
CA LEU A 224 16.07 -1.20 25.02
C LEU A 224 16.38 -0.62 26.41
N SER A 225 15.39 -0.04 27.08
CA SER A 225 15.62 0.75 28.31
C SER A 225 15.34 -0.04 29.60
N MET A 226 14.43 -1.01 29.53
CA MET A 226 13.97 -1.75 30.70
C MET A 226 14.50 -3.18 30.75
N THR A 227 15.30 -3.58 29.75
CA THR A 227 15.98 -4.87 29.69
C THR A 227 17.47 -4.69 29.32
N ASP A 228 18.21 -5.78 29.29
CA ASP A 228 19.61 -5.80 28.86
C ASP A 228 19.79 -5.86 27.32
N ALA A 229 18.69 -5.83 26.53
CA ALA A 229 18.74 -5.94 25.08
C ALA A 229 19.36 -4.70 24.38
N GLY A 230 19.39 -3.55 25.05
CA GLY A 230 19.93 -2.31 24.49
C GLY A 230 21.38 -2.42 24.00
N GLN A 231 22.22 -3.24 24.66
CA GLN A 231 23.60 -3.47 24.24
C GLN A 231 23.73 -4.16 22.87
N TYR A 232 22.69 -4.89 22.44
CA TYR A 232 22.63 -5.61 21.17
C TYR A 232 21.94 -4.82 20.06
N VAL A 233 21.62 -3.54 20.27
CA VAL A 233 20.98 -2.69 19.29
C VAL A 233 21.90 -1.56 18.87
N ALA A 234 22.06 -1.36 17.56
CA ALA A 234 22.88 -0.29 17.00
C ALA A 234 22.06 0.99 16.76
N SER A 235 20.81 0.83 16.30
CA SER A 235 19.92 1.95 16.04
C SER A 235 18.46 1.55 16.18
N LEU A 236 17.62 2.51 16.55
CA LEU A 236 16.17 2.39 16.56
C LEU A 236 15.56 3.49 15.66
N THR A 237 14.86 3.07 14.61
CA THR A 237 14.04 3.95 13.79
C THR A 237 12.58 3.66 14.05
N THR A 238 11.81 4.67 14.45
CA THR A 238 10.38 4.54 14.69
C THR A 238 9.58 5.27 13.63
N ILE A 239 8.53 4.62 13.15
CA ILE A 239 7.63 5.14 12.12
C ILE A 239 6.25 5.26 12.73
N ASN A 240 5.70 6.47 12.75
CA ASN A 240 4.34 6.73 13.25
C ASN A 240 4.07 6.21 14.68
N THR A 241 5.08 6.18 15.53
CA THR A 241 4.95 5.70 16.91
C THR A 241 4.36 6.80 17.80
N PRO A 242 3.30 6.53 18.55
CA PRO A 242 2.67 7.50 19.44
C PRO A 242 3.47 7.66 20.74
N HIS A 243 4.66 8.26 20.69
CA HIS A 243 5.55 8.43 21.85
C HIS A 243 4.95 9.26 23.01
N ARG A 244 3.98 10.12 22.68
CA ARG A 244 3.26 10.93 23.67
C ARG A 244 1.80 10.51 23.85
N GLY A 245 1.46 9.34 23.32
CA GLY A 245 0.11 8.80 23.31
C GLY A 245 -0.67 9.15 22.05
N CYS A 246 -1.84 8.56 21.96
CA CYS A 246 -2.78 8.72 20.86
C CYS A 246 -4.11 9.23 21.42
N GLU A 247 -4.46 10.48 21.11
CA GLU A 247 -5.72 11.12 21.57
C GLU A 247 -6.96 10.31 21.17
N PHE A 248 -6.89 9.58 20.05
CA PHE A 248 -7.98 8.69 19.64
C PHE A 248 -8.17 7.53 20.61
N ALA A 249 -7.11 6.97 21.21
CA ALA A 249 -7.22 5.93 22.22
C ALA A 249 -7.89 6.49 23.50
N ASP A 250 -7.48 7.67 23.95
CA ASP A 250 -8.11 8.37 25.09
C ASP A 250 -9.59 8.64 24.83
N TYR A 251 -9.91 9.16 23.63
CA TYR A 251 -11.29 9.41 23.21
C TYR A 251 -12.12 8.12 23.22
N LEU A 252 -11.63 7.05 22.61
CA LEU A 252 -12.31 5.77 22.49
C LEU A 252 -12.64 5.21 23.89
N LEU A 253 -11.64 5.16 24.78
CA LEU A 253 -11.82 4.70 26.15
C LEU A 253 -12.78 5.57 26.96
N SER A 254 -12.82 6.88 26.72
CA SER A 254 -13.73 7.79 27.43
C SER A 254 -15.19 7.70 26.98
N LYS A 255 -15.44 7.34 25.71
CA LYS A 255 -16.79 7.32 25.11
C LYS A 255 -17.48 5.97 25.20
N ILE A 256 -16.74 4.91 25.33
CA ILE A 256 -17.29 3.54 25.37
C ILE A 256 -17.45 3.12 26.85
N SER A 257 -18.65 2.70 27.24
CA SER A 257 -18.88 2.17 28.59
C SER A 257 -18.02 0.94 28.90
N LYS A 258 -17.62 0.76 30.14
CA LYS A 258 -16.74 -0.35 30.56
C LYS A 258 -17.24 -1.73 30.08
N GLY A 259 -18.53 -2.03 30.22
CA GLY A 259 -19.08 -3.31 29.76
C GLY A 259 -19.00 -3.52 28.24
N LYS A 260 -19.10 -2.44 27.44
CA LYS A 260 -18.85 -2.52 25.99
C LYS A 260 -17.37 -2.68 25.66
N GLN A 261 -16.49 -2.03 26.41
CA GLN A 261 -15.04 -2.22 26.24
C GLN A 261 -14.64 -3.68 26.49
N GLU A 262 -15.15 -4.29 27.55
CA GLU A 262 -14.90 -5.69 27.89
C GLU A 262 -15.45 -6.66 26.83
N MET A 263 -16.64 -6.39 26.31
CA MET A 263 -17.23 -7.18 25.22
C MET A 263 -16.39 -7.10 23.94
N ILE A 264 -15.96 -5.91 23.57
CA ILE A 264 -15.07 -5.68 22.41
C ILE A 264 -13.74 -6.42 22.64
N ALA A 265 -13.12 -6.24 23.80
CA ALA A 265 -11.86 -6.90 24.15
C ALA A 265 -11.98 -8.42 24.07
N LYS A 266 -13.03 -9.00 24.64
CA LYS A 266 -13.28 -10.44 24.56
C LYS A 266 -13.36 -10.95 23.13
N THR A 267 -14.04 -10.22 22.26
CA THR A 267 -14.18 -10.58 20.83
C THR A 267 -12.83 -10.52 20.10
N TYR A 268 -12.08 -9.43 20.29
CA TYR A 268 -10.77 -9.27 19.68
C TYR A 268 -9.75 -10.29 20.23
N ASN A 269 -9.70 -10.50 21.52
CA ASN A 269 -8.81 -11.48 22.16
C ASN A 269 -9.06 -12.89 21.64
N ALA A 270 -10.33 -13.29 21.47
CA ALA A 270 -10.69 -14.58 20.89
C ALA A 270 -10.25 -14.73 19.43
N ALA A 271 -10.30 -13.65 18.65
CA ALA A 271 -9.84 -13.63 17.27
C ALA A 271 -8.29 -13.69 17.19
N LEU A 272 -7.61 -12.91 18.02
CA LEU A 272 -6.14 -12.81 18.04
C LEU A 272 -5.49 -14.10 18.57
N SER A 273 -6.10 -14.77 19.55
CA SER A 273 -5.66 -16.11 19.97
C SER A 273 -5.71 -17.13 18.85
N LYS A 274 -6.74 -17.10 17.99
CA LYS A 274 -6.82 -17.94 16.80
C LYS A 274 -5.77 -17.59 15.74
N LEU A 275 -5.30 -16.36 15.75
CA LEU A 275 -4.25 -15.86 14.88
C LEU A 275 -2.83 -16.06 15.45
N GLY A 276 -2.72 -16.68 16.63
CA GLY A 276 -1.45 -17.11 17.20
C GLY A 276 -0.90 -16.26 18.33
N ASP A 277 -1.64 -15.27 18.84
CA ASP A 277 -1.27 -14.61 20.09
C ASP A 277 -1.52 -15.57 21.26
N SER A 278 -0.52 -15.74 22.13
CA SER A 278 -0.61 -16.67 23.24
C SER A 278 -1.46 -16.13 24.39
N SER A 279 -1.43 -14.82 24.62
CA SER A 279 -2.09 -14.13 25.73
C SER A 279 -2.55 -12.72 25.32
N PRO A 280 -3.45 -12.59 24.33
CA PRO A 280 -3.86 -11.26 23.85
C PRO A 280 -4.67 -10.52 24.91
N ASP A 281 -4.29 -9.28 25.20
CA ASP A 281 -5.05 -8.31 25.99
C ASP A 281 -5.25 -7.02 25.17
N PHE A 282 -6.32 -7.02 24.39
CA PHE A 282 -6.70 -5.88 23.56
C PHE A 282 -6.86 -4.59 24.36
N LEU A 283 -7.48 -4.68 25.54
CA LEU A 283 -7.79 -3.49 26.34
C LEU A 283 -6.52 -2.88 26.92
N GLU A 284 -5.60 -3.71 27.40
CA GLU A 284 -4.32 -3.26 27.92
C GLU A 284 -3.45 -2.67 26.81
N ALA A 285 -3.42 -3.31 25.64
CA ALA A 285 -2.73 -2.77 24.48
C ALA A 285 -3.24 -1.39 24.05
N VAL A 286 -4.57 -1.13 24.13
CA VAL A 286 -5.16 0.17 23.85
C VAL A 286 -4.87 1.19 24.96
N LYS A 287 -4.92 0.79 26.23
CA LYS A 287 -4.58 1.67 27.37
C LYS A 287 -3.12 2.13 27.29
N ASP A 288 -2.23 1.26 26.90
CA ASP A 288 -0.81 1.58 26.71
C ASP A 288 -0.54 2.63 25.65
N LEU A 289 -1.50 2.88 24.75
CA LEU A 289 -1.43 3.93 23.74
C LEU A 289 -1.99 5.28 24.23
N THR A 290 -2.57 5.37 25.44
CA THR A 290 -3.11 6.63 25.97
C THR A 290 -1.99 7.63 26.30
N ALA A 291 -2.35 8.91 26.34
CA ALA A 291 -1.40 9.98 26.69
C ALA A 291 -0.86 9.83 28.11
N SER A 292 -1.70 9.40 29.05
CA SER A 292 -1.32 9.17 30.45
C SER A 292 -0.29 8.03 30.58
N SER A 293 -0.56 6.87 29.97
CA SER A 293 0.35 5.73 30.03
C SER A 293 1.68 6.03 29.32
N CYS A 294 1.63 6.73 28.18
CA CYS A 294 2.85 7.12 27.50
C CYS A 294 3.68 8.14 28.29
N LYS A 295 3.04 9.08 29.00
CA LYS A 295 3.73 10.04 29.87
C LYS A 295 4.46 9.32 31.01
N GLU A 296 3.75 8.48 31.75
CA GLU A 296 4.33 7.69 32.84
C GLU A 296 5.51 6.83 32.37
N ARG A 297 5.35 6.17 31.23
CA ARG A 297 6.42 5.36 30.62
C ARG A 297 7.63 6.20 30.23
N ASN A 298 7.42 7.38 29.67
CA ASN A 298 8.50 8.28 29.26
C ASN A 298 9.32 8.82 30.44
N GLU A 299 8.74 8.89 31.65
CA GLU A 299 9.46 9.30 32.87
C GLU A 299 10.44 8.18 33.34
N ARG A 300 10.20 6.93 32.95
CA ARG A 300 10.99 5.76 33.35
C ARG A 300 11.99 5.32 32.27
N ILE A 301 11.74 5.65 30.99
CA ILE A 301 12.58 5.22 29.86
C ILE A 301 13.70 6.22 29.62
N THR A 302 14.92 5.70 29.52
CA THR A 302 16.10 6.44 29.02
C THR A 302 16.50 5.89 27.67
N ASP A 303 16.60 6.75 26.64
CA ASP A 303 16.99 6.31 25.29
C ASP A 303 18.50 6.06 25.25
N ALA A 304 18.91 4.80 25.22
CA ALA A 304 20.30 4.35 25.31
C ALA A 304 21.01 4.14 23.95
N VAL A 305 20.30 4.35 22.83
CA VAL A 305 20.83 4.13 21.45
C VAL A 305 20.53 5.30 20.55
N SER A 306 21.19 5.35 19.39
CA SER A 306 20.84 6.33 18.34
C SER A 306 19.40 6.15 17.89
N TYR A 307 18.62 7.21 18.00
CA TYR A 307 17.19 7.19 17.84
C TYR A 307 16.73 8.14 16.71
N THR A 308 15.94 7.60 15.77
CA THR A 308 15.33 8.37 14.70
C THR A 308 13.81 8.16 14.67
N HIS A 309 13.06 9.26 14.69
CA HIS A 309 11.60 9.22 14.56
C HIS A 309 11.15 9.77 13.22
N LEU A 310 10.47 8.93 12.44
CA LEU A 310 9.82 9.34 11.19
C LEU A 310 8.32 9.48 11.44
N ARG A 311 7.79 10.68 11.17
CA ARG A 311 6.35 10.94 11.12
C ARG A 311 5.87 10.82 9.69
N ALA A 312 4.68 10.24 9.49
CA ALA A 312 3.97 10.42 8.25
C ALA A 312 3.64 11.91 8.10
N HIS A 313 3.81 12.48 6.91
CA HIS A 313 3.20 13.76 6.59
C HIS A 313 1.68 13.56 6.62
N GLU A 314 1.04 14.01 7.67
CA GLU A 314 -0.40 14.20 7.66
C GLU A 314 -0.65 15.33 6.65
N THR A 315 -1.04 14.96 5.43
CA THR A 315 -1.76 15.88 4.57
C THR A 315 -3.05 16.16 5.30
N THR A 316 -3.17 17.35 5.87
CA THR A 316 -4.43 17.91 6.30
C THR A 316 -5.37 17.86 5.10
N LEU A 317 -6.22 16.84 5.06
CA LEU A 317 -7.43 16.88 4.26
C LEU A 317 -8.28 17.99 4.89
N HIS A 318 -8.19 19.19 4.33
CA HIS A 318 -9.23 20.19 4.53
C HIS A 318 -10.50 19.60 3.91
N LEU A 319 -11.38 19.08 4.76
CA LEU A 319 -12.78 18.80 4.47
C LEU A 319 -13.52 20.12 4.26
#